data_7170f0bdb3677ef4d67548b29d36559b
#
_entry.id   7170f0bdb3677ef4d67548b29d36559b
#
_cell.length_a   1.000
_cell.length_b   1.000
_cell.length_c   1.000
_cell.angle_alpha   90.00
_cell.angle_beta   90.00
_cell.angle_gamma   90.00
#
_symmetry.space_group_name_H-M   'P 1'
#
loop_
_entity.id
_entity.type
_entity.pdbx_description
1 polymer ?
#
loop_
_entity_poly.entity_id
_entity_poly.type
_entity_poly.pdbx_seq_one_letter_code
_entity_poly.pdbx_strand_id
1 'polypeptide(L)'
;MDGSGVNNPMIRVSNRSFQVMVSRKTILRAEGVISYAFQGGEPTLRGLDFFKKAVAYEKQYNRNHIKVQNAFQTNGYLLDDEWCAFFKENNFLVGLSLDGIRETNDIYRHAAGCGSVFERIFGAAKLLQKHGVEFNILTVVTGNTAAHITEIYEFYRRNGLGYQQYIACLDPLEEPHGQNPYALSPKQYGEFLITLFHLWYKDWKKGRQPYIRQFENYIGILMGYRPEACDQCGICNIQNAVEADGSVYPCDFYVLDEYKLGNFNTDQLDTIDRKRIEIGFIERSKKLKKSCLSCPYFSICRGGCQRNRDLDMA
;
A
#
# COMPACT_ATOMS: atom_id res chain seq x y z
N MET A 1 28.44 10.56 -11.93
CA MET A 1 27.17 11.14 -11.45
C MET A 1 26.68 10.21 -10.36
N ASP A 2 26.85 10.62 -9.11
CA ASP A 2 26.64 9.80 -7.92
C ASP A 2 25.16 9.45 -7.75
N GLY A 3 24.86 8.17 -7.89
CA GLY A 3 23.56 7.61 -7.57
C GLY A 3 23.37 7.43 -6.06
N SER A 4 23.37 8.50 -5.27
CA SER A 4 22.89 8.45 -3.90
C SER A 4 21.37 8.34 -3.90
N GLY A 5 20.89 7.12 -4.21
CA GLY A 5 19.50 6.77 -4.01
C GLY A 5 19.18 6.85 -2.52
N VAL A 6 18.47 7.90 -2.13
CA VAL A 6 17.93 8.06 -0.78
C VAL A 6 17.10 6.81 -0.48
N ASN A 7 17.67 5.90 0.31
CA ASN A 7 16.92 4.76 0.85
C ASN A 7 15.88 5.33 1.82
N ASN A 8 14.64 5.44 1.36
CA ASN A 8 13.51 5.80 2.21
C ASN A 8 12.93 4.51 2.82
N PRO A 9 13.31 4.15 4.06
CA PRO A 9 12.78 2.95 4.69
C PRO A 9 11.30 3.13 5.00
N MET A 10 10.46 2.41 4.27
CA MET A 10 9.03 2.33 4.62
C MET A 10 8.87 1.35 5.77
N ILE A 11 8.23 1.78 6.85
CA ILE A 11 7.89 0.96 8.00
C ILE A 11 6.38 0.74 7.99
N ARG A 12 5.96 -0.51 7.83
CA ARG A 12 4.56 -0.92 7.93
C ARG A 12 4.36 -1.52 9.32
N VAL A 13 3.46 -0.95 10.11
CA VAL A 13 3.26 -1.33 11.51
C VAL A 13 1.89 -1.94 11.71
N SER A 14 1.86 -3.18 12.18
CA SER A 14 0.66 -3.79 12.73
C SER A 14 0.63 -3.61 14.26
N ASN A 15 -0.39 -3.25 14.72
CA ASN A 15 -1.20 -3.03 15.91
C ASN A 15 -0.65 -3.03 17.36
N ARG A 16 0.56 -3.38 17.78
CA ARG A 16 0.95 -3.30 19.20
C ARG A 16 2.31 -2.65 19.52
N SER A 17 3.22 -2.58 18.59
CA SER A 17 4.64 -2.29 18.89
C SER A 17 5.12 -0.89 18.49
N PHE A 18 4.26 0.03 18.05
CA PHE A 18 4.65 1.41 17.79
C PHE A 18 4.88 2.19 19.07
N GLN A 19 5.55 1.57 20.02
CA GLN A 19 6.02 2.29 21.19
C GLN A 19 7.40 2.90 20.90
N VAL A 20 7.81 3.82 21.77
CA VAL A 20 9.08 4.56 21.87
C VAL A 20 10.26 3.98 21.07
N MET A 21 10.34 2.66 20.92
CA MET A 21 11.49 1.98 20.33
C MET A 21 11.54 2.06 18.80
N VAL A 22 10.41 1.97 18.10
CA VAL A 22 10.42 2.03 16.63
C VAL A 22 10.83 3.44 16.20
N SER A 23 10.16 4.46 16.71
CA SER A 23 10.48 5.86 16.38
C SER A 23 11.93 6.20 16.77
N ARG A 24 12.38 5.82 17.99
CA ARG A 24 13.75 6.08 18.43
C ARG A 24 14.80 5.40 17.56
N LYS A 25 14.63 4.09 17.26
CA LYS A 25 15.63 3.32 16.50
C LYS A 25 15.70 3.75 15.04
N THR A 26 14.58 4.15 14.45
CA THR A 26 14.49 4.44 13.02
C THR A 26 14.74 5.92 12.70
N ILE A 27 14.14 6.85 13.43
CA ILE A 27 14.28 8.30 13.17
C ILE A 27 15.69 8.76 13.42
N LEU A 28 16.37 8.30 14.49
CA LEU A 28 17.74 8.72 14.79
C LEU A 28 18.77 8.31 13.73
N ARG A 29 18.45 7.35 12.87
CA ARG A 29 19.33 6.85 11.80
C ARG A 29 18.87 7.24 10.40
N ALA A 30 17.67 7.80 10.26
CA ALA A 30 17.14 8.19 8.97
C ALA A 30 17.84 9.44 8.44
N GLU A 31 18.12 9.42 7.14
CA GLU A 31 18.63 10.58 6.40
C GLU A 31 17.53 11.03 5.41
N GLY A 32 17.23 12.32 5.41
CA GLY A 32 16.27 12.96 4.51
C GLY A 32 14.82 12.70 4.87
N VAL A 33 14.25 11.56 4.52
CA VAL A 33 12.82 11.25 4.71
C VAL A 33 12.65 9.88 5.35
N ILE A 34 11.71 9.77 6.30
CA ILE A 34 11.22 8.50 6.81
C ILE A 34 9.70 8.41 6.61
N SER A 35 9.20 7.25 6.20
CA SER A 35 7.77 7.01 6.01
C SER A 35 7.29 5.90 6.94
N TYR A 36 6.23 6.19 7.68
CA TYR A 36 5.48 5.21 8.47
C TYR A 36 4.14 4.91 7.79
N ALA A 37 3.82 3.65 7.62
CA ALA A 37 2.52 3.22 7.13
C ALA A 37 1.84 2.34 8.18
N PHE A 38 0.77 2.84 8.76
CA PHE A 38 -0.06 2.11 9.71
C PHE A 38 -1.10 1.32 8.94
N GLN A 39 -0.95 0.01 8.91
CA GLN A 39 -1.82 -0.92 8.20
C GLN A 39 -1.83 -2.29 8.87
N GLY A 40 -2.64 -3.21 8.34
CA GLY A 40 -2.77 -4.57 8.86
C GLY A 40 -3.86 -4.66 9.94
N GLY A 41 -4.74 -5.65 9.82
CA GLY A 41 -5.99 -5.68 10.56
C GLY A 41 -6.78 -4.39 10.30
N GLU A 42 -7.23 -3.73 11.37
CA GLU A 42 -7.83 -2.39 11.30
C GLU A 42 -7.17 -1.48 12.34
N PRO A 43 -6.34 -0.51 11.93
CA PRO A 43 -5.58 0.33 12.85
C PRO A 43 -6.47 1.18 13.79
N THR A 44 -7.65 1.61 13.36
CA THR A 44 -8.56 2.42 14.20
C THR A 44 -8.98 1.69 15.49
N LEU A 45 -8.93 0.37 15.52
CA LEU A 45 -9.20 -0.44 16.74
C LEU A 45 -8.20 -0.17 17.89
N ARG A 46 -7.05 0.45 17.59
CA ARG A 46 -6.07 0.85 18.62
C ARG A 46 -6.47 2.12 19.37
N GLY A 47 -7.47 2.82 18.83
CA GLY A 47 -7.92 4.10 19.36
C GLY A 47 -6.98 5.26 19.01
N LEU A 48 -7.52 6.45 18.95
CA LEU A 48 -6.83 7.66 18.51
C LEU A 48 -5.65 8.04 19.42
N ASP A 49 -5.74 7.78 20.72
CA ASP A 49 -4.67 8.10 21.68
C ASP A 49 -3.35 7.37 21.40
N PHE A 50 -3.42 6.17 20.80
CA PHE A 50 -2.22 5.47 20.37
C PHE A 50 -1.48 6.29 19.31
N PHE A 51 -2.18 6.84 18.32
CA PHE A 51 -1.59 7.60 17.22
C PHE A 51 -1.15 8.99 17.65
N LYS A 52 -1.87 9.63 18.57
CA LYS A 52 -1.42 10.87 19.24
C LYS A 52 -0.06 10.67 19.92
N LYS A 53 0.13 9.54 20.62
CA LYS A 53 1.43 9.18 21.23
C LYS A 53 2.49 8.87 20.18
N ALA A 54 2.15 8.15 19.11
CA ALA A 54 3.09 7.86 18.02
C ALA A 54 3.66 9.15 17.43
N VAL A 55 2.81 10.10 17.06
CA VAL A 55 3.23 11.42 16.55
C VAL A 55 4.04 12.21 17.58
N ALA A 56 3.69 12.14 18.87
CA ALA A 56 4.46 12.79 19.93
C ALA A 56 5.89 12.20 20.00
N TYR A 57 6.04 10.89 19.89
CA TYR A 57 7.36 10.24 19.85
C TYR A 57 8.15 10.57 18.59
N GLU A 58 7.50 10.63 17.43
CA GLU A 58 8.14 11.09 16.20
C GLU A 58 8.74 12.49 16.40
N LYS A 59 7.97 13.44 16.91
CA LYS A 59 8.44 14.80 17.22
C LYS A 59 9.57 14.80 18.25
N GLN A 60 9.47 14.00 19.30
CA GLN A 60 10.45 13.92 20.39
C GLN A 60 11.82 13.39 19.92
N TYR A 61 11.82 12.37 19.01
CA TYR A 61 13.06 11.73 18.54
C TYR A 61 13.60 12.34 17.26
N ASN A 62 12.83 13.16 16.55
CA ASN A 62 13.28 13.83 15.31
C ASN A 62 14.20 15.02 15.58
N ARG A 63 15.36 14.76 16.18
CA ARG A 63 16.35 15.78 16.50
C ARG A 63 17.08 16.32 15.26
N ASN A 64 17.13 15.52 14.20
CA ASN A 64 17.79 15.87 12.93
C ASN A 64 16.85 16.59 11.95
N HIS A 65 15.61 16.90 12.38
CA HIS A 65 14.59 17.58 11.57
C HIS A 65 14.35 16.95 10.19
N ILE A 66 14.43 15.62 10.12
CA ILE A 66 14.11 14.88 8.91
C ILE A 66 12.62 14.97 8.61
N LYS A 67 12.25 14.82 7.34
CA LYS A 67 10.83 14.75 6.95
C LYS A 67 10.24 13.42 7.38
N VAL A 68 9.22 13.46 8.25
CA VAL A 68 8.40 12.30 8.61
C VAL A 68 7.13 12.32 7.77
N GLN A 69 6.80 11.20 7.15
CA GLN A 69 5.56 11.00 6.38
C GLN A 69 4.76 9.88 7.02
N ASN A 70 3.49 10.16 7.32
CA ASN A 70 2.58 9.19 7.91
C ASN A 70 1.49 8.81 6.92
N ALA A 71 1.33 7.51 6.67
CA ALA A 71 0.21 6.93 5.93
C ALA A 71 -0.64 6.05 6.85
N PHE A 72 -1.94 6.01 6.62
CA PHE A 72 -2.88 5.29 7.45
C PHE A 72 -3.89 4.55 6.57
N GLN A 73 -3.84 3.23 6.56
CA GLN A 73 -4.79 2.42 5.79
C GLN A 73 -5.90 1.90 6.70
N THR A 74 -7.14 2.18 6.34
CA THR A 74 -8.31 1.83 7.13
C THR A 74 -9.49 1.38 6.28
N ASN A 75 -10.36 0.55 6.85
CA ASN A 75 -11.66 0.24 6.29
C ASN A 75 -12.69 1.39 6.45
N GLY A 76 -12.33 2.45 7.16
CA GLY A 76 -13.16 3.64 7.36
C GLY A 76 -14.35 3.50 8.32
N TYR A 77 -14.61 2.30 8.83
CA TYR A 77 -15.83 2.01 9.60
C TYR A 77 -15.93 2.82 10.90
N LEU A 78 -14.79 3.07 11.57
CA LEU A 78 -14.73 3.80 12.83
C LEU A 78 -14.33 5.28 12.68
N LEU A 79 -14.14 5.78 11.44
CA LEU A 79 -13.78 7.18 11.25
C LEU A 79 -14.92 8.12 11.66
N ASP A 80 -14.54 9.18 12.37
CA ASP A 80 -15.38 10.27 12.82
C ASP A 80 -14.68 11.63 12.63
N ASP A 81 -15.31 12.72 13.10
CA ASP A 81 -14.75 14.06 12.99
C ASP A 81 -13.43 14.22 13.77
N GLU A 82 -13.26 13.53 14.91
CA GLU A 82 -12.02 13.58 15.70
C GLU A 82 -10.84 12.92 14.98
N TRP A 83 -11.04 11.73 14.37
CA TRP A 83 -10.05 11.09 13.53
C TRP A 83 -9.65 11.96 12.33
N CYS A 84 -10.63 12.53 11.64
CA CYS A 84 -10.36 13.37 10.48
C CYS A 84 -9.61 14.66 10.86
N ALA A 85 -9.95 15.29 11.96
CA ALA A 85 -9.22 16.45 12.49
C ALA A 85 -7.76 16.09 12.80
N PHE A 86 -7.52 14.94 13.47
CA PHE A 86 -6.18 14.45 13.77
C PHE A 86 -5.36 14.17 12.51
N PHE A 87 -5.94 13.52 11.50
CA PHE A 87 -5.25 13.24 10.23
C PHE A 87 -4.87 14.54 9.53
N LYS A 88 -5.79 15.52 9.49
CA LYS A 88 -5.52 16.82 8.86
C LYS A 88 -4.43 17.59 9.58
N GLU A 89 -4.49 17.69 10.91
CA GLU A 89 -3.51 18.40 11.72
C GLU A 89 -2.10 17.83 11.59
N ASN A 90 -1.98 16.49 11.47
CA ASN A 90 -0.69 15.81 11.43
C ASN A 90 -0.29 15.36 10.01
N ASN A 91 -0.97 15.86 8.97
CA ASN A 91 -0.66 15.60 7.55
C ASN A 91 -0.56 14.10 7.21
N PHE A 92 -1.49 13.29 7.71
CA PHE A 92 -1.58 11.89 7.32
C PHE A 92 -2.12 11.76 5.91
N LEU A 93 -1.53 10.84 5.12
CA LEU A 93 -2.15 10.34 3.90
C LEU A 93 -3.01 9.12 4.26
N VAL A 94 -4.31 9.22 4.05
CA VAL A 94 -5.24 8.13 4.38
C VAL A 94 -5.49 7.26 3.14
N GLY A 95 -5.33 5.95 3.28
CA GLY A 95 -5.77 4.95 2.32
C GLY A 95 -7.12 4.38 2.77
N LEU A 96 -8.20 4.83 2.16
CA LEU A 96 -9.54 4.33 2.47
C LEU A 96 -9.87 3.11 1.62
N SER A 97 -10.10 1.99 2.27
CA SER A 97 -10.50 0.75 1.60
C SER A 97 -11.97 0.79 1.16
N LEU A 98 -12.20 0.95 -0.14
CA LEU A 98 -13.53 0.95 -0.75
C LEU A 98 -13.45 0.20 -2.10
N ASP A 99 -14.18 -0.90 -2.24
CA ASP A 99 -14.10 -1.77 -3.42
C ASP A 99 -15.18 -1.43 -4.48
N GLY A 100 -15.32 -0.15 -4.76
CA GLY A 100 -16.17 0.36 -5.84
C GLY A 100 -17.56 0.75 -5.39
N ILE A 101 -18.58 0.21 -6.06
CA ILE A 101 -20.00 0.39 -5.79
C ILE A 101 -20.45 -0.58 -4.69
N ARG A 102 -21.70 -0.42 -4.19
CA ARG A 102 -22.25 -1.29 -3.15
C ARG A 102 -22.18 -2.77 -3.54
N GLU A 103 -22.52 -3.07 -4.78
CA GLU A 103 -22.62 -4.43 -5.31
C GLU A 103 -21.27 -5.16 -5.33
N THR A 104 -20.17 -4.44 -5.52
CA THR A 104 -18.80 -5.00 -5.48
C THR A 104 -18.20 -4.93 -4.08
N ASN A 105 -18.45 -3.85 -3.34
CA ASN A 105 -17.89 -3.65 -2.01
C ASN A 105 -18.40 -4.69 -1.00
N ASP A 106 -19.72 -4.90 -0.96
CA ASP A 106 -20.38 -5.72 0.06
C ASP A 106 -20.23 -7.23 -0.18
N ILE A 107 -19.56 -7.67 -1.26
CA ILE A 107 -19.20 -9.07 -1.46
C ILE A 107 -18.20 -9.54 -0.41
N TYR A 108 -17.16 -8.73 -0.15
CA TYR A 108 -16.06 -9.10 0.75
C TYR A 108 -15.90 -8.17 1.94
N ARG A 109 -16.61 -7.02 1.95
CA ARG A 109 -16.63 -6.09 3.08
C ARG A 109 -18.03 -6.06 3.69
N HIS A 110 -18.17 -6.66 4.85
CA HIS A 110 -19.43 -6.69 5.59
C HIS A 110 -19.16 -6.63 7.09
N ALA A 111 -20.16 -6.15 7.84
CA ALA A 111 -20.11 -6.14 9.30
C ALA A 111 -20.32 -7.56 9.87
N ALA A 112 -19.96 -7.75 11.11
CA ALA A 112 -20.34 -8.93 11.87
C ALA A 112 -21.87 -9.11 11.76
N GLY A 113 -22.33 -10.30 11.29
CA GLY A 113 -23.75 -10.52 10.98
C GLY A 113 -24.17 -10.27 9.54
N CYS A 114 -23.20 -10.13 8.60
CA CYS A 114 -23.41 -9.98 7.16
C CYS A 114 -24.20 -8.72 6.72
N GLY A 115 -24.20 -7.67 7.54
CA GLY A 115 -24.79 -6.36 7.16
C GLY A 115 -23.90 -5.58 6.20
N SER A 116 -24.52 -4.88 5.24
CA SER A 116 -23.81 -3.92 4.35
C SER A 116 -23.04 -2.88 5.15
N VAL A 117 -21.83 -2.60 4.72
CA VAL A 117 -20.97 -1.54 5.28
C VAL A 117 -20.73 -0.39 4.30
N PHE A 118 -21.21 -0.51 3.07
CA PHE A 118 -20.95 0.43 1.99
C PHE A 118 -21.28 1.88 2.38
N GLU A 119 -22.49 2.14 2.92
CA GLU A 119 -22.88 3.51 3.30
C GLU A 119 -21.98 4.09 4.38
N ARG A 120 -21.54 3.26 5.32
CA ARG A 120 -20.63 3.70 6.40
C ARG A 120 -19.26 4.07 5.85
N ILE A 121 -18.69 3.25 4.97
CA ILE A 121 -17.39 3.49 4.33
C ILE A 121 -17.48 4.69 3.38
N PHE A 122 -18.53 4.77 2.57
CA PHE A 122 -18.75 5.91 1.69
C PHE A 122 -18.97 7.22 2.47
N GLY A 123 -19.68 7.16 3.61
CA GLY A 123 -19.79 8.26 4.57
C GLY A 123 -18.43 8.71 5.12
N ALA A 124 -17.52 7.78 5.40
CA ALA A 124 -16.15 8.09 5.80
C ALA A 124 -15.37 8.82 4.69
N ALA A 125 -15.55 8.46 3.41
CA ALA A 125 -14.96 9.22 2.30
C ALA A 125 -15.46 10.68 2.27
N LYS A 126 -16.77 10.89 2.47
CA LYS A 126 -17.35 12.24 2.54
C LYS A 126 -16.86 13.03 3.74
N LEU A 127 -16.61 12.35 4.87
CA LEU A 127 -16.08 12.95 6.07
C LEU A 127 -14.62 13.41 5.86
N LEU A 128 -13.79 12.58 5.25
CA LEU A 128 -12.42 12.93 4.86
C LEU A 128 -12.40 14.14 3.91
N GLN A 129 -13.29 14.17 2.91
CA GLN A 129 -13.46 15.32 2.01
C GLN A 129 -13.85 16.60 2.78
N LYS A 130 -14.83 16.51 3.68
CA LYS A 130 -15.30 17.62 4.51
C LYS A 130 -14.17 18.26 5.32
N HIS A 131 -13.29 17.44 5.88
CA HIS A 131 -12.14 17.89 6.68
C HIS A 131 -10.91 18.27 5.84
N GLY A 132 -10.94 18.08 4.52
CA GLY A 132 -9.80 18.34 3.64
C GLY A 132 -8.60 17.45 3.95
N VAL A 133 -8.83 16.22 4.39
CA VAL A 133 -7.78 15.22 4.61
C VAL A 133 -7.30 14.70 3.26
N GLU A 134 -5.99 14.55 3.08
CA GLU A 134 -5.42 13.89 1.91
C GLU A 134 -5.71 12.38 1.97
N PHE A 135 -6.40 11.84 0.96
CA PHE A 135 -6.71 10.41 0.94
C PHE A 135 -6.80 9.83 -0.46
N ASN A 136 -6.47 8.54 -0.55
CA ASN A 136 -6.63 7.71 -1.73
C ASN A 136 -7.72 6.66 -1.48
N ILE A 137 -8.50 6.35 -2.51
CA ILE A 137 -9.34 5.15 -2.49
C ILE A 137 -8.46 3.94 -2.85
N LEU A 138 -8.47 2.92 -2.00
CA LEU A 138 -7.80 1.65 -2.21
C LEU A 138 -8.85 0.61 -2.59
N THR A 139 -8.84 0.18 -3.85
CA THR A 139 -9.79 -0.79 -4.40
C THR A 139 -9.08 -2.11 -4.68
N VAL A 140 -9.50 -3.19 -4.04
CA VAL A 140 -9.02 -4.53 -4.37
C VAL A 140 -9.74 -5.02 -5.64
N VAL A 141 -8.95 -5.35 -6.64
CA VAL A 141 -9.44 -5.86 -7.93
C VAL A 141 -9.54 -7.38 -7.86
N THR A 142 -10.74 -7.87 -7.63
CA THR A 142 -11.13 -9.27 -7.79
C THR A 142 -11.70 -9.50 -9.19
N GLY A 143 -12.02 -10.74 -9.57
CA GLY A 143 -12.71 -11.00 -10.82
C GLY A 143 -14.04 -10.26 -10.93
N ASN A 144 -14.78 -10.11 -9.82
CA ASN A 144 -16.03 -9.35 -9.78
C ASN A 144 -15.78 -7.84 -9.93
N THR A 145 -14.84 -7.26 -9.17
CA THR A 145 -14.48 -5.84 -9.28
C THR A 145 -14.02 -5.49 -10.70
N ALA A 146 -13.22 -6.37 -11.31
CA ALA A 146 -12.75 -6.19 -12.68
C ALA A 146 -13.91 -6.10 -13.71
N ALA A 147 -14.93 -6.92 -13.54
CA ALA A 147 -16.11 -6.91 -14.43
C ALA A 147 -16.94 -5.63 -14.32
N HIS A 148 -16.91 -4.91 -13.20
CA HIS A 148 -17.71 -3.72 -12.93
C HIS A 148 -16.90 -2.41 -12.99
N ILE A 149 -15.72 -2.43 -13.62
CA ILE A 149 -14.83 -1.25 -13.59
C ILE A 149 -15.45 0.01 -14.19
N THR A 150 -16.33 -0.11 -15.17
CA THR A 150 -16.99 1.05 -15.77
C THR A 150 -17.90 1.76 -14.77
N GLU A 151 -18.73 1.01 -14.05
CA GLU A 151 -19.63 1.51 -13.02
C GLU A 151 -18.86 2.11 -11.84
N ILE A 152 -17.79 1.43 -11.43
CA ILE A 152 -16.89 1.87 -10.33
C ILE A 152 -16.22 3.20 -10.70
N TYR A 153 -15.66 3.30 -11.91
CA TYR A 153 -15.03 4.53 -12.40
C TYR A 153 -16.00 5.70 -12.41
N GLU A 154 -17.21 5.50 -12.95
CA GLU A 154 -18.24 6.52 -12.99
C GLU A 154 -18.73 6.91 -11.59
N PHE A 155 -18.85 5.96 -10.67
CA PHE A 155 -19.21 6.22 -9.29
C PHE A 155 -18.15 7.09 -8.59
N TYR A 156 -16.86 6.75 -8.70
CA TYR A 156 -15.77 7.52 -8.11
C TYR A 156 -15.72 8.94 -8.69
N ARG A 157 -15.82 9.04 -10.01
CA ARG A 157 -15.83 10.33 -10.70
C ARG A 157 -16.96 11.25 -10.24
N ARG A 158 -18.21 10.72 -10.16
CA ARG A 158 -19.38 11.52 -9.73
C ARG A 158 -19.27 11.98 -8.28
N ASN A 159 -18.55 11.25 -7.45
CA ASN A 159 -18.41 11.57 -6.04
C ASN A 159 -17.11 12.31 -5.67
N GLY A 160 -16.33 12.74 -6.67
CA GLY A 160 -15.10 13.49 -6.45
C GLY A 160 -13.99 12.68 -5.79
N LEU A 161 -14.00 11.34 -5.96
CA LEU A 161 -12.97 10.43 -5.44
C LEU A 161 -11.83 10.36 -6.46
N GLY A 162 -11.05 11.43 -6.53
CA GLY A 162 -10.09 11.69 -7.60
C GLY A 162 -8.76 10.97 -7.47
N TYR A 163 -8.39 10.43 -6.29
CA TYR A 163 -7.15 9.71 -6.08
C TYR A 163 -7.45 8.22 -5.88
N GLN A 164 -7.00 7.39 -6.83
CA GLN A 164 -7.40 5.98 -6.91
C GLN A 164 -6.18 5.08 -7.03
N GLN A 165 -6.18 4.00 -6.26
CA GLN A 165 -5.21 2.92 -6.34
C GLN A 165 -5.95 1.60 -6.46
N TYR A 166 -5.71 0.88 -7.54
CA TYR A 166 -6.28 -0.43 -7.81
C TYR A 166 -5.23 -1.50 -7.50
N ILE A 167 -5.56 -2.41 -6.58
CA ILE A 167 -4.64 -3.42 -6.05
C ILE A 167 -5.12 -4.77 -6.55
N ALA A 168 -4.34 -5.43 -7.40
CA ALA A 168 -4.69 -6.77 -7.86
C ALA A 168 -4.84 -7.74 -6.68
N CYS A 169 -5.96 -8.45 -6.61
CA CYS A 169 -6.17 -9.49 -5.62
C CYS A 169 -5.20 -10.64 -5.90
N LEU A 170 -4.50 -11.09 -4.86
CA LEU A 170 -3.56 -12.19 -4.93
C LEU A 170 -4.09 -13.37 -4.13
N ASP A 171 -3.93 -14.57 -4.67
CA ASP A 171 -4.17 -15.80 -3.90
C ASP A 171 -3.11 -15.94 -2.79
N PRO A 172 -3.40 -16.65 -1.68
CA PRO A 172 -2.41 -16.96 -0.65
C PRO A 172 -1.16 -17.65 -1.21
N LEU A 173 0.00 -17.50 -0.54
CA LEU A 173 1.27 -18.08 -1.01
C LEU A 173 1.26 -19.60 -1.08
N GLU A 174 0.52 -20.25 -0.19
CA GLU A 174 0.52 -21.69 0.02
C GLU A 174 -0.67 -22.40 -0.66
N GLU A 175 -1.53 -21.65 -1.36
CA GLU A 175 -2.72 -22.19 -2.00
C GLU A 175 -2.60 -22.22 -3.53
N PRO A 176 -3.25 -23.21 -4.19
CA PRO A 176 -3.33 -23.24 -5.63
C PRO A 176 -4.02 -22.01 -6.21
N HIS A 177 -3.41 -21.41 -7.25
CA HIS A 177 -3.93 -20.20 -7.86
C HIS A 177 -5.24 -20.40 -8.60
N GLY A 178 -6.09 -19.36 -8.57
CA GLY A 178 -7.32 -19.27 -9.35
C GLY A 178 -8.48 -20.11 -8.82
N GLN A 179 -8.34 -20.73 -7.64
CA GLN A 179 -9.38 -21.57 -7.06
C GLN A 179 -10.33 -20.82 -6.11
N ASN A 180 -9.91 -19.65 -5.67
CA ASN A 180 -10.72 -18.85 -4.75
C ASN A 180 -11.83 -18.08 -5.49
N PRO A 181 -13.01 -17.86 -4.87
CA PRO A 181 -14.09 -17.08 -5.46
C PRO A 181 -13.71 -15.64 -5.81
N TYR A 182 -12.68 -15.10 -5.14
CA TYR A 182 -12.13 -13.76 -5.37
C TYR A 182 -10.99 -13.75 -6.38
N ALA A 183 -10.56 -14.89 -6.89
CA ALA A 183 -9.40 -15.00 -7.77
C ALA A 183 -9.51 -14.08 -8.99
N LEU A 184 -8.38 -13.50 -9.36
CA LEU A 184 -8.23 -12.62 -10.52
C LEU A 184 -7.27 -13.25 -11.50
N SER A 185 -7.76 -13.71 -12.65
CA SER A 185 -6.90 -14.25 -13.69
C SER A 185 -6.11 -13.14 -14.39
N PRO A 186 -4.90 -13.44 -14.95
CA PRO A 186 -4.13 -12.47 -15.74
C PRO A 186 -4.91 -11.86 -16.90
N LYS A 187 -5.79 -12.63 -17.53
CA LYS A 187 -6.66 -12.16 -18.62
C LYS A 187 -7.66 -11.14 -18.12
N GLN A 188 -8.38 -11.43 -17.04
CA GLN A 188 -9.34 -10.49 -16.44
C GLN A 188 -8.65 -9.19 -16.00
N TYR A 189 -7.45 -9.30 -15.40
CA TYR A 189 -6.70 -8.12 -14.99
C TYR A 189 -6.22 -7.29 -16.19
N GLY A 190 -5.81 -7.92 -17.29
CA GLY A 190 -5.45 -7.21 -18.52
C GLY A 190 -6.65 -6.49 -19.13
N GLU A 191 -7.80 -7.13 -19.24
CA GLU A 191 -9.06 -6.54 -19.74
C GLU A 191 -9.54 -5.38 -18.84
N PHE A 192 -9.42 -5.55 -17.53
CA PHE A 192 -9.66 -4.48 -16.55
C PHE A 192 -8.78 -3.26 -16.80
N LEU A 193 -7.46 -3.43 -16.94
CA LEU A 193 -6.53 -2.32 -17.17
C LEU A 193 -6.79 -1.61 -18.49
N ILE A 194 -7.12 -2.35 -19.55
CA ILE A 194 -7.46 -1.78 -20.86
C ILE A 194 -8.74 -0.93 -20.76
N THR A 195 -9.79 -1.47 -20.13
CA THR A 195 -11.05 -0.74 -19.95
C THR A 195 -10.86 0.51 -19.10
N LEU A 196 -10.17 0.38 -17.97
CA LEU A 196 -9.85 1.49 -17.07
C LEU A 196 -9.04 2.59 -17.80
N PHE A 197 -8.06 2.19 -18.61
CA PHE A 197 -7.26 3.13 -19.41
C PHE A 197 -8.11 3.89 -20.43
N HIS A 198 -9.03 3.23 -21.12
CA HIS A 198 -9.91 3.90 -22.06
C HIS A 198 -10.82 4.95 -21.40
N LEU A 199 -11.36 4.64 -20.22
CA LEU A 199 -12.16 5.56 -19.42
C LEU A 199 -11.31 6.77 -18.97
N TRP A 200 -10.16 6.50 -18.39
CA TRP A 200 -9.19 7.51 -17.94
C TRP A 200 -8.72 8.41 -19.10
N TYR A 201 -8.33 7.83 -20.24
CA TYR A 201 -7.85 8.57 -21.41
C TYR A 201 -8.93 9.46 -22.02
N LYS A 202 -10.19 9.00 -22.02
CA LYS A 202 -11.35 9.81 -22.44
C LYS A 202 -11.50 11.06 -21.57
N ASP A 203 -11.30 10.96 -20.29
CA ASP A 203 -11.36 12.10 -19.36
C ASP A 203 -10.07 12.92 -19.40
N TRP A 204 -8.91 12.30 -19.60
CA TRP A 204 -7.63 13.00 -19.80
C TRP A 204 -7.71 13.98 -20.99
N LYS A 205 -8.27 13.58 -22.11
CA LYS A 205 -8.47 14.48 -23.28
C LYS A 205 -9.36 15.69 -22.96
N LYS A 206 -10.10 15.66 -21.86
CA LYS A 206 -10.97 16.74 -21.39
C LYS A 206 -10.38 17.50 -20.20
N GLY A 207 -9.16 17.16 -19.77
CA GLY A 207 -8.48 17.78 -18.63
C GLY A 207 -9.15 17.51 -17.28
N ARG A 208 -9.83 16.37 -17.11
CA ARG A 208 -10.59 16.02 -15.89
C ARG A 208 -10.40 14.60 -15.41
N GLN A 209 -9.29 13.96 -15.80
CA GLN A 209 -8.95 12.60 -15.39
C GLN A 209 -8.67 12.54 -13.87
N PRO A 210 -9.04 11.45 -13.20
CA PRO A 210 -8.57 11.18 -11.86
C PRO A 210 -7.09 10.81 -11.87
N TYR A 211 -6.42 10.99 -10.74
CA TYR A 211 -5.10 10.42 -10.47
C TYR A 211 -5.25 8.91 -10.25
N ILE A 212 -4.84 8.10 -11.20
CA ILE A 212 -4.80 6.65 -11.08
C ILE A 212 -3.34 6.25 -10.95
N ARG A 213 -2.92 5.83 -9.75
CA ARG A 213 -1.52 5.55 -9.40
C ARG A 213 -0.82 4.64 -10.41
N GLN A 214 -1.52 3.65 -10.96
CA GLN A 214 -0.99 2.75 -11.98
C GLN A 214 -0.52 3.51 -13.23
N PHE A 215 -1.38 4.39 -13.77
CA PHE A 215 -1.09 5.12 -15.00
C PHE A 215 -0.08 6.23 -14.78
N GLU A 216 -0.13 6.91 -13.64
CA GLU A 216 0.85 7.93 -13.28
C GLU A 216 2.26 7.32 -13.17
N ASN A 217 2.38 6.12 -12.58
CA ASN A 217 3.65 5.41 -12.56
C ASN A 217 4.13 5.01 -13.96
N TYR A 218 3.24 4.52 -14.84
CA TYR A 218 3.61 4.18 -16.22
C TYR A 218 4.10 5.40 -16.99
N ILE A 219 3.38 6.52 -16.88
CA ILE A 219 3.79 7.79 -17.50
C ILE A 219 5.11 8.26 -16.94
N GLY A 220 5.26 8.24 -15.61
CA GLY A 220 6.51 8.60 -14.93
C GLY A 220 7.70 7.78 -15.39
N ILE A 221 7.54 6.45 -15.54
CA ILE A 221 8.59 5.56 -16.07
C ILE A 221 8.97 5.93 -17.50
N LEU A 222 7.99 6.20 -18.36
CA LEU A 222 8.23 6.60 -19.75
C LEU A 222 8.93 7.96 -19.86
N MET A 223 8.71 8.84 -18.88
CA MET A 223 9.41 10.14 -18.75
C MET A 223 10.78 10.02 -18.07
N GLY A 224 11.21 8.82 -17.66
CA GLY A 224 12.50 8.58 -16.99
C GLY A 224 12.49 8.76 -15.47
N TYR A 225 11.33 8.94 -14.85
CA TYR A 225 11.21 9.03 -13.40
C TYR A 225 11.20 7.65 -12.73
N ARG A 226 11.63 7.62 -11.47
CA ARG A 226 11.50 6.41 -10.64
C ARG A 226 10.03 6.21 -10.24
N PRO A 227 9.47 5.00 -10.39
CA PRO A 227 8.10 4.73 -9.98
C PRO A 227 7.96 4.80 -8.45
N GLU A 228 6.79 5.23 -7.98
CA GLU A 228 6.41 5.16 -6.56
C GLU A 228 6.12 3.72 -6.13
N ALA A 229 5.48 2.94 -7.01
CA ALA A 229 5.11 1.57 -6.73
C ALA A 229 6.33 0.66 -6.79
N CYS A 230 6.61 -0.07 -5.69
CA CYS A 230 7.79 -0.91 -5.59
C CYS A 230 7.79 -2.09 -6.58
N ASP A 231 6.61 -2.57 -6.96
CA ASP A 231 6.43 -3.62 -7.97
C ASP A 231 6.86 -3.21 -9.38
N GLN A 232 6.97 -1.91 -9.64
CA GLN A 232 7.46 -1.37 -10.91
C GLN A 232 8.94 -0.93 -10.87
N CYS A 233 9.60 -1.10 -9.73
CA CYS A 233 11.03 -0.79 -9.61
C CYS A 233 11.95 -1.88 -10.18
N GLY A 234 11.47 -3.11 -10.39
CA GLY A 234 12.26 -4.27 -10.84
C GLY A 234 13.12 -4.90 -9.75
N ILE A 235 13.15 -4.32 -8.57
CA ILE A 235 13.90 -4.77 -7.39
C ILE A 235 13.13 -4.37 -6.13
N CYS A 236 13.15 -5.23 -5.11
CA CYS A 236 12.56 -4.90 -3.82
C CYS A 236 13.30 -3.76 -3.11
N ASN A 237 12.56 -2.88 -2.47
CA ASN A 237 13.09 -1.82 -1.64
C ASN A 237 13.40 -2.34 -0.22
N ILE A 238 14.26 -1.62 0.50
CA ILE A 238 14.45 -1.83 1.94
C ILE A 238 13.21 -1.28 2.65
N GLN A 239 12.50 -2.14 3.34
CA GLN A 239 11.38 -1.79 4.21
C GLN A 239 11.35 -2.71 5.42
N ASN A 240 10.66 -2.30 6.48
CA ASN A 240 10.44 -3.10 7.67
C ASN A 240 8.93 -3.22 7.90
N ALA A 241 8.38 -4.41 7.68
CA ALA A 241 7.06 -4.75 8.18
C ALA A 241 7.20 -5.17 9.64
N VAL A 242 6.51 -4.46 10.55
CA VAL A 242 6.64 -4.66 12.00
C VAL A 242 5.32 -5.16 12.56
N GLU A 243 5.34 -6.37 13.10
CA GLU A 243 4.19 -6.99 13.72
C GLU A 243 3.94 -6.49 15.16
N ALA A 244 2.77 -6.86 15.71
CA ALA A 244 2.31 -6.40 17.01
C ALA A 244 3.23 -6.75 18.19
N ASP A 245 3.98 -7.84 18.07
CA ASP A 245 4.96 -8.32 19.07
C ASP A 245 6.35 -7.69 18.88
N GLY A 246 6.52 -6.82 17.87
CA GLY A 246 7.79 -6.20 17.50
C GLY A 246 8.62 -7.00 16.50
N SER A 247 8.16 -8.15 16.05
CA SER A 247 8.82 -8.93 15.00
C SER A 247 8.90 -8.14 13.70
N VAL A 248 10.04 -8.25 13.02
CA VAL A 248 10.36 -7.46 11.81
C VAL A 248 10.54 -8.39 10.63
N TYR A 249 9.93 -8.02 9.51
CA TYR A 249 9.96 -8.75 8.24
C TYR A 249 10.38 -7.83 7.09
N PRO A 250 10.89 -8.37 5.98
CA PRO A 250 11.39 -7.55 4.86
C PRO A 250 10.28 -6.92 4.00
N CYS A 251 9.06 -7.46 4.08
CA CYS A 251 7.90 -7.02 3.30
C CYS A 251 6.62 -7.53 3.96
N ASP A 252 5.54 -6.80 3.82
CA ASP A 252 4.20 -7.17 4.30
C ASP A 252 3.60 -8.40 3.60
N PHE A 253 4.04 -8.73 2.38
CA PHE A 253 3.70 -9.97 1.70
C PHE A 253 4.49 -11.19 2.19
N TYR A 254 5.53 -11.00 2.99
CA TYR A 254 6.43 -12.03 3.47
C TYR A 254 6.54 -12.01 5.01
N VAL A 255 5.38 -11.88 5.66
CA VAL A 255 5.26 -12.01 7.12
C VAL A 255 5.11 -13.50 7.45
N LEU A 256 6.19 -14.26 7.21
CA LEU A 256 6.29 -15.68 7.45
C LEU A 256 7.57 -15.94 8.27
N ASP A 257 7.56 -16.95 9.13
CA ASP A 257 8.67 -17.21 10.09
C ASP A 257 10.03 -17.30 9.42
N GLU A 258 10.11 -17.90 8.23
CA GLU A 258 11.34 -18.05 7.43
C GLU A 258 11.94 -16.72 6.98
N TYR A 259 11.13 -15.65 6.89
CA TYR A 259 11.57 -14.30 6.50
C TYR A 259 11.77 -13.37 7.68
N LYS A 260 11.62 -13.84 8.91
CA LYS A 260 11.79 -13.01 10.10
C LYS A 260 13.22 -12.49 10.19
N LEU A 261 13.34 -11.16 10.28
CA LEU A 261 14.63 -10.45 10.34
C LEU A 261 15.12 -10.25 11.78
N GLY A 262 14.20 -10.26 12.74
CA GLY A 262 14.48 -10.01 14.15
C GLY A 262 13.27 -9.41 14.86
N ASN A 263 13.51 -8.74 15.99
CA ASN A 263 12.47 -8.09 16.79
C ASN A 263 12.96 -6.73 17.30
N PHE A 264 12.19 -5.66 17.07
CA PHE A 264 12.59 -4.32 17.52
C PHE A 264 12.62 -4.15 19.05
N ASN A 265 12.02 -5.07 19.82
CA ASN A 265 12.11 -5.01 21.28
C ASN A 265 13.52 -5.44 21.78
N THR A 266 14.17 -6.35 21.08
CA THR A 266 15.44 -6.96 21.49
C THR A 266 16.62 -6.59 20.60
N ASP A 267 16.40 -6.46 19.28
CA ASP A 267 17.48 -6.35 18.31
C ASP A 267 17.77 -4.90 17.91
N GLN A 268 19.01 -4.63 17.55
CA GLN A 268 19.42 -3.37 16.95
C GLN A 268 19.13 -3.38 15.44
N LEU A 269 18.95 -2.20 14.85
CA LEU A 269 18.65 -2.06 13.43
C LEU A 269 19.74 -2.70 12.54
N ASP A 270 21.02 -2.57 12.91
CA ASP A 270 22.14 -3.20 12.18
C ASP A 270 22.06 -4.73 12.17
N THR A 271 21.52 -5.35 13.21
CA THR A 271 21.31 -6.80 13.25
C THR A 271 20.19 -7.21 12.28
N ILE A 272 19.11 -6.43 12.24
CA ILE A 272 18.00 -6.63 11.31
C ILE A 272 18.47 -6.47 9.86
N ASP A 273 19.27 -5.43 9.57
CA ASP A 273 19.80 -5.20 8.23
C ASP A 273 20.79 -6.29 7.78
N ARG A 274 21.65 -6.76 8.67
CA ARG A 274 22.52 -7.92 8.39
C ARG A 274 21.73 -9.17 8.08
N LYS A 275 20.66 -9.45 8.85
CA LYS A 275 19.79 -10.60 8.61
C LYS A 275 19.08 -10.50 7.26
N ARG A 276 18.64 -9.30 6.85
CA ARG A 276 18.06 -9.04 5.52
C ARG A 276 19.04 -9.39 4.39
N ILE A 277 20.32 -9.05 4.55
CA ILE A 277 21.37 -9.40 3.58
C ILE A 277 21.61 -10.92 3.58
N GLU A 278 21.71 -11.53 4.76
CA GLU A 278 21.94 -12.97 4.93
C GLU A 278 20.88 -13.83 4.22
N ILE A 279 19.58 -13.49 4.38
CA ILE A 279 18.50 -14.21 3.71
C ILE A 279 18.40 -13.90 2.20
N GLY A 280 19.17 -12.93 1.71
CA GLY A 280 19.22 -12.57 0.30
C GLY A 280 17.92 -12.05 -0.30
N PHE A 281 17.02 -11.48 0.51
CA PHE A 281 15.66 -11.12 0.09
C PHE A 281 15.65 -10.16 -1.10
N ILE A 282 16.47 -9.11 -1.08
CA ILE A 282 16.57 -8.12 -2.17
C ILE A 282 17.24 -8.74 -3.39
N GLU A 283 18.34 -9.48 -3.19
CA GLU A 283 19.07 -10.12 -4.31
C GLU A 283 18.20 -11.15 -5.06
N ARG A 284 17.36 -11.89 -4.33
CA ARG A 284 16.40 -12.81 -4.92
C ARG A 284 15.42 -12.08 -5.83
N SER A 285 14.99 -10.87 -5.48
CA SER A 285 14.06 -10.08 -6.27
C SER A 285 14.61 -9.63 -7.63
N LYS A 286 15.92 -9.68 -7.84
CA LYS A 286 16.57 -9.35 -9.12
C LYS A 286 16.50 -10.50 -10.14
N LYS A 287 16.20 -11.72 -9.67
CA LYS A 287 16.11 -12.89 -10.56
C LYS A 287 14.87 -12.78 -11.43
N LEU A 288 15.05 -12.84 -12.74
CA LEU A 288 13.98 -12.71 -13.73
C LEU A 288 13.97 -13.92 -14.65
N LYS A 289 12.77 -14.30 -15.11
CA LYS A 289 12.62 -15.31 -16.16
C LYS A 289 13.18 -14.78 -17.48
N LYS A 290 13.70 -15.68 -18.33
CA LYS A 290 14.18 -15.31 -19.68
C LYS A 290 13.11 -14.61 -20.51
N SER A 291 11.86 -15.05 -20.39
CA SER A 291 10.69 -14.41 -21.03
C SER A 291 10.49 -12.95 -20.62
N CYS A 292 10.81 -12.58 -19.38
CA CYS A 292 10.76 -11.18 -18.95
C CYS A 292 11.84 -10.33 -19.64
N LEU A 293 13.05 -10.86 -19.76
CA LEU A 293 14.18 -10.14 -20.36
C LEU A 293 13.98 -9.86 -21.86
N SER A 294 13.23 -10.70 -22.57
CA SER A 294 12.87 -10.53 -23.99
C SER A 294 11.50 -9.87 -24.21
N CYS A 295 10.81 -9.49 -23.14
CA CYS A 295 9.47 -8.90 -23.22
C CYS A 295 9.52 -7.46 -23.74
N PRO A 296 8.72 -7.07 -24.74
CA PRO A 296 8.70 -5.71 -25.27
C PRO A 296 8.23 -4.67 -24.23
N TYR A 297 7.54 -5.09 -23.18
CA TYR A 297 7.06 -4.25 -22.09
C TYR A 297 7.98 -4.22 -20.87
N PHE A 298 9.17 -4.81 -20.97
CA PHE A 298 10.09 -4.91 -19.83
C PHE A 298 10.50 -3.53 -19.28
N SER A 299 10.68 -2.53 -20.13
CA SER A 299 11.03 -1.18 -19.74
C SER A 299 10.03 -0.54 -18.76
N ILE A 300 8.76 -0.92 -18.83
CA ILE A 300 7.68 -0.44 -17.97
C ILE A 300 7.45 -1.38 -16.78
N CYS A 301 7.33 -2.69 -17.06
CA CYS A 301 6.98 -3.71 -16.08
C CYS A 301 8.16 -4.11 -15.18
N ARG A 302 9.38 -4.18 -15.72
CA ARG A 302 10.63 -4.58 -15.04
C ARG A 302 10.53 -5.90 -14.28
N GLY A 303 9.58 -6.76 -14.66
CA GLY A 303 9.35 -8.07 -14.06
C GLY A 303 8.37 -8.07 -12.87
N GLY A 304 7.83 -6.91 -12.48
CA GLY A 304 6.83 -6.83 -11.42
C GLY A 304 7.33 -7.18 -10.02
N CYS A 305 6.41 -7.38 -9.09
CA CYS A 305 6.73 -7.81 -7.73
C CYS A 305 7.25 -9.25 -7.70
N GLN A 306 8.26 -9.53 -6.88
CA GLN A 306 8.75 -10.91 -6.70
C GLN A 306 7.63 -11.83 -6.17
N ARG A 307 6.71 -11.32 -5.34
CA ARG A 307 5.53 -12.06 -4.85
C ARG A 307 4.70 -12.69 -5.98
N ASN A 308 4.55 -11.98 -7.09
CA ASN A 308 3.82 -12.46 -8.27
C ASN A 308 4.64 -13.46 -9.12
N ARG A 309 5.96 -13.53 -8.89
CA ARG A 309 6.89 -14.43 -9.61
C ARG A 309 7.22 -15.70 -8.86
N ASP A 310 7.24 -15.63 -7.51
CA ASP A 310 7.52 -16.80 -6.64
C ASP A 310 6.46 -17.89 -6.82
N LEU A 311 5.26 -17.50 -7.25
CA LEU A 311 4.14 -18.39 -7.51
C LEU A 311 4.32 -19.29 -8.76
N ASP A 312 5.23 -18.90 -9.65
CA ASP A 312 5.53 -19.65 -10.87
C ASP A 312 6.77 -20.55 -10.72
N MET A 313 7.34 -20.67 -9.53
CA MET A 313 8.57 -21.43 -9.26
C MET A 313 8.32 -22.74 -8.52
N ALA A 314 7.04 -23.10 -8.28
CA ALA A 314 6.62 -24.39 -7.73
C ALA A 314 6.42 -25.43 -8.83
#